data_e018c1eb6e269c3570ea64f0ffe930b5
#
_entry.id   e018c1eb6e269c3570ea64f0ffe930b5
#
_cell.length_a   1.000
_cell.length_b   1.000
_cell.length_c   1.000
_cell.angle_alpha   90.00
_cell.angle_beta   90.00
_cell.angle_gamma   90.00
#
_symmetry.space_group_name_H-M   'P 1'
#
loop_
_entity.id
_entity.type
_entity.pdbx_description
1 polymer ?
#
loop_
_entity_poly.entity_id
_entity_poly.type
_entity_poly.pdbx_seq_one_letter_code
_entity_poly.pdbx_strand_id
1 'polypeptide(L)'
;MKLFDVYPLFDINIVKGKGCHVWDDKGQEYLDLYGGHAVISIGHCHPHYVEMLTKQLNNLGFYSNSVINKLQVELAERLGKASGYEDYQLFLINSGAEANENALKLASFNNGRTRVLGEGIPRQNFPRRRGNQQS
;
A
#
# COMPACT_ATOMS: atom_id res chain seq x y z
N MET A 1 12.93 23.80 -9.20
CA MET A 1 11.81 23.03 -9.77
C MET A 1 10.55 23.33 -8.97
N LYS A 2 9.38 23.34 -9.61
CA LYS A 2 8.08 23.43 -8.92
C LYS A 2 7.43 22.04 -8.93
N LEU A 3 6.56 21.76 -7.95
CA LEU A 3 5.73 20.55 -7.99
C LEU A 3 4.74 20.66 -9.14
N PHE A 4 4.43 19.52 -9.76
CA PHE A 4 3.41 19.44 -10.80
C PHE A 4 2.02 19.57 -10.15
N ASP A 5 1.19 20.45 -10.68
CA ASP A 5 -0.15 20.70 -10.18
C ASP A 5 -1.12 19.64 -10.72
N VAL A 6 -1.40 18.63 -9.90
CA VAL A 6 -2.24 17.47 -10.28
C VAL A 6 -3.70 17.67 -9.88
N TYR A 7 -3.94 18.26 -8.71
CA TYR A 7 -5.27 18.48 -8.14
C TYR A 7 -5.24 19.68 -7.19
N PRO A 8 -6.39 20.34 -6.95
CA PRO A 8 -6.45 21.47 -6.03
C PRO A 8 -6.08 21.04 -4.60
N LEU A 9 -5.23 21.82 -3.96
CA LEU A 9 -4.82 21.62 -2.58
C LEU A 9 -5.55 22.61 -1.66
N PHE A 10 -5.82 22.18 -0.44
CA PHE A 10 -6.19 23.10 0.63
C PHE A 10 -4.95 23.89 1.07
N ASP A 11 -5.11 25.19 1.34
CA ASP A 11 -4.03 26.05 1.85
C ASP A 11 -3.80 25.83 3.36
N ILE A 12 -3.44 24.61 3.69
CA ILE A 12 -3.17 24.16 5.06
C ILE A 12 -1.89 23.32 5.05
N ASN A 13 -0.91 23.69 5.84
CA ASN A 13 0.35 22.95 5.97
C ASN A 13 0.37 22.19 7.30
N ILE A 14 0.01 20.92 7.30
CA ILE A 14 0.02 20.07 8.50
C ILE A 14 1.46 19.65 8.82
N VAL A 15 1.90 19.94 10.05
CA VAL A 15 3.30 19.73 10.50
C VAL A 15 3.41 18.82 11.72
N LYS A 16 2.30 18.49 12.39
CA LYS A 16 2.30 17.67 13.60
C LYS A 16 1.04 16.81 13.67
N GLY A 17 1.15 15.60 14.20
CA GLY A 17 0.02 14.72 14.48
C GLY A 17 0.19 13.94 15.77
N LYS A 18 -0.93 13.67 16.48
CA LYS A 18 -0.98 12.81 17.67
C LYS A 18 -2.37 12.19 17.80
N GLY A 19 -2.46 10.87 17.76
CA GLY A 19 -3.74 10.17 17.79
C GLY A 19 -4.63 10.59 16.61
N CYS A 20 -5.81 11.14 16.88
CA CYS A 20 -6.75 11.66 15.87
C CYS A 20 -6.67 13.18 15.69
N HIS A 21 -5.64 13.84 16.18
CA HIS A 21 -5.46 15.29 16.06
C HIS A 21 -4.23 15.64 15.24
N VAL A 22 -4.34 16.70 14.44
CA VAL A 22 -3.24 17.27 13.68
C VAL A 22 -3.16 18.78 13.89
N TRP A 23 -1.98 19.36 13.65
CA TRP A 23 -1.74 20.80 13.78
C TRP A 23 -1.05 21.31 12.53
N ASP A 24 -1.45 22.50 12.12
CA ASP A 24 -0.76 23.21 11.04
C ASP A 24 0.46 23.99 11.54
N ASP A 25 1.16 24.61 10.62
CA ASP A 25 2.35 25.47 10.89
C ASP A 25 2.00 26.79 11.61
N LYS A 26 0.71 27.14 11.70
CA LYS A 26 0.20 28.29 12.46
C LYS A 26 -0.21 27.89 13.88
N GLY A 27 -0.12 26.58 14.23
CA GLY A 27 -0.50 26.04 15.52
C GLY A 27 -2.00 25.75 15.68
N GLN A 28 -2.79 25.87 14.62
CA GLN A 28 -4.21 25.53 14.65
C GLN A 28 -4.37 24.02 14.73
N GLU A 29 -5.19 23.56 15.67
CA GLU A 29 -5.54 22.16 15.88
C GLU A 29 -6.77 21.78 15.06
N TYR A 30 -6.71 20.57 14.48
CA TYR A 30 -7.81 19.96 13.72
C TYR A 30 -8.04 18.52 14.20
N LEU A 31 -9.32 18.12 14.26
CA LEU A 31 -9.70 16.73 14.41
C LEU A 31 -9.59 16.04 13.04
N ASP A 32 -8.68 15.08 12.93
CA ASP A 32 -8.47 14.34 11.70
C ASP A 32 -9.37 13.10 11.63
N LEU A 33 -10.48 13.23 10.92
CA LEU A 33 -11.41 12.14 10.59
C LEU A 33 -11.09 11.50 9.22
N TYR A 34 -10.06 12.01 8.54
CA TYR A 34 -9.66 11.57 7.21
C TYR A 34 -8.51 10.55 7.24
N GLY A 35 -7.56 10.71 8.19
CA GLY A 35 -6.43 9.81 8.40
C GLY A 35 -5.52 9.64 7.17
N GLY A 36 -5.43 10.67 6.31
CA GLY A 36 -4.64 10.60 5.08
C GLY A 36 -5.09 9.47 4.14
N HIS A 37 -6.32 9.49 3.65
CA HIS A 37 -6.99 8.42 2.90
C HIS A 37 -7.13 7.12 3.71
N ALA A 38 -7.43 7.23 5.01
CA ALA A 38 -7.55 6.11 5.94
C ALA A 38 -6.25 5.25 6.10
N VAL A 39 -5.09 5.82 5.77
CA VAL A 39 -3.80 5.10 5.88
C VAL A 39 -3.34 5.00 7.34
N ILE A 40 -3.54 6.06 8.14
CA ILE A 40 -3.13 6.11 9.55
C ILE A 40 -4.27 5.63 10.49
N SER A 41 -4.71 4.40 10.29
CA SER A 41 -5.82 3.80 11.05
C SER A 41 -5.54 3.63 12.56
N ILE A 42 -4.27 3.56 12.98
CA ILE A 42 -3.85 3.46 14.39
C ILE A 42 -3.67 4.82 15.07
N GLY A 43 -3.87 5.92 14.32
CA GLY A 43 -3.62 7.29 14.76
C GLY A 43 -2.18 7.76 14.52
N HIS A 44 -2.03 9.09 14.44
CA HIS A 44 -0.74 9.73 14.21
C HIS A 44 0.23 9.50 15.37
N CYS A 45 1.48 9.19 15.03
CA CYS A 45 2.58 9.03 15.98
C CYS A 45 2.28 8.05 17.12
N HIS A 46 1.61 6.93 16.82
CA HIS A 46 1.37 5.89 17.82
C HIS A 46 2.71 5.39 18.39
N PRO A 47 2.92 5.44 19.74
CA PRO A 47 4.24 5.22 20.33
C PRO A 47 4.89 3.89 19.95
N HIS A 48 4.14 2.80 20.03
CA HIS A 48 4.65 1.47 19.67
C HIS A 48 5.03 1.37 18.17
N TYR A 49 4.24 1.97 17.29
CA TYR A 49 4.56 2.01 15.86
C TYR A 49 5.86 2.78 15.59
N VAL A 50 6.01 3.96 16.19
CA VAL A 50 7.23 4.77 16.06
C VAL A 50 8.45 4.04 16.61
N GLU A 51 8.33 3.40 17.79
CA GLU A 51 9.40 2.60 18.40
C GLU A 51 9.84 1.46 17.48
N MET A 52 8.90 0.66 16.98
CA MET A 52 9.21 -0.49 16.12
C MET A 52 9.86 -0.08 14.80
N LEU A 53 9.36 0.99 14.16
CA LEU A 53 9.97 1.51 12.93
C LEU A 53 11.38 2.05 13.19
N THR A 54 11.58 2.83 14.26
CA THR A 54 12.88 3.38 14.62
C THR A 54 13.89 2.26 14.89
N LYS A 55 13.48 1.23 15.62
CA LYS A 55 14.31 0.05 15.88
C LYS A 55 14.72 -0.66 14.59
N GLN A 56 13.76 -0.88 13.69
CA GLN A 56 14.02 -1.56 12.42
C GLN A 56 14.91 -0.72 11.49
N LEU A 57 14.70 0.59 11.40
CA LEU A 57 15.52 1.50 10.59
C LEU A 57 16.98 1.55 11.09
N ASN A 58 17.19 1.49 12.40
CA ASN A 58 18.54 1.41 12.98
C ASN A 58 19.25 0.08 12.67
N ASN A 59 18.51 -1.01 12.44
CA ASN A 59 19.09 -2.29 12.06
C ASN A 59 19.27 -2.43 10.55
N LEU A 60 18.19 -2.24 9.80
CA LEU A 60 18.18 -2.40 8.35
C LEU A 60 16.90 -1.76 7.78
N GLY A 61 17.06 -0.61 7.11
CA GLY A 61 15.93 0.13 6.54
C GLY A 61 15.38 -0.49 5.25
N PHE A 62 16.26 -1.10 4.44
CA PHE A 62 15.88 -1.72 3.17
C PHE A 62 16.86 -2.80 2.75
N TYR A 63 16.33 -3.86 2.13
CA TYR A 63 17.11 -4.82 1.36
C TYR A 63 16.27 -5.40 0.20
N SER A 64 16.94 -6.05 -0.76
CA SER A 64 16.30 -6.64 -1.93
C SER A 64 15.39 -7.81 -1.58
N ASN A 65 14.29 -7.97 -2.33
CA ASN A 65 13.42 -9.15 -2.29
C ASN A 65 14.06 -10.43 -2.89
N SER A 66 15.33 -10.37 -3.29
CA SER A 66 16.09 -11.56 -3.75
C SER A 66 16.54 -12.48 -2.61
N VAL A 67 16.32 -12.07 -1.36
CA VAL A 67 16.65 -12.85 -0.16
C VAL A 67 15.43 -12.99 0.75
N ILE A 68 15.48 -13.98 1.65
CA ILE A 68 14.39 -14.22 2.59
C ILE A 68 14.31 -13.05 3.60
N ASN A 69 13.12 -12.46 3.70
CA ASN A 69 12.79 -11.48 4.74
C ASN A 69 11.86 -12.12 5.78
N LYS A 70 12.40 -12.41 6.96
CA LYS A 70 11.64 -13.05 8.04
C LYS A 70 10.44 -12.23 8.52
N LEU A 71 10.51 -10.89 8.45
CA LEU A 71 9.38 -10.02 8.82
C LEU A 71 8.20 -10.19 7.87
N GLN A 72 8.44 -10.42 6.58
CA GLN A 72 7.38 -10.70 5.61
C GLN A 72 6.74 -12.06 5.88
N VAL A 73 7.52 -13.08 6.22
CA VAL A 73 7.02 -14.42 6.58
C VAL A 73 6.13 -14.32 7.83
N GLU A 74 6.62 -13.67 8.88
CA GLU A 74 5.87 -13.46 10.12
C GLU A 74 4.57 -12.66 9.89
N LEU A 75 4.60 -11.64 9.03
CA LEU A 75 3.41 -10.87 8.65
C LEU A 75 2.39 -11.77 7.96
N ALA A 76 2.82 -12.62 7.01
CA ALA A 76 1.92 -13.53 6.30
C ALA A 76 1.22 -14.50 7.26
N GLU A 77 1.97 -15.10 8.20
CA GLU A 77 1.43 -16.01 9.20
C GLU A 77 0.43 -15.31 10.15
N ARG A 78 0.78 -14.13 10.66
CA ARG A 78 -0.09 -13.36 11.57
C ARG A 78 -1.36 -12.89 10.86
N LEU A 79 -1.23 -12.42 9.63
CA LEU A 79 -2.36 -11.95 8.84
C LEU A 79 -3.30 -13.11 8.49
N GLY A 80 -2.76 -14.26 8.08
CA GLY A 80 -3.54 -15.47 7.81
C GLY A 80 -4.37 -15.88 9.03
N LYS A 81 -3.73 -15.99 10.20
CA LYS A 81 -4.42 -16.32 11.47
C LYS A 81 -5.49 -15.30 11.85
N ALA A 82 -5.19 -14.00 11.73
CA ALA A 82 -6.11 -12.94 12.13
C ALA A 82 -7.33 -12.82 11.20
N SER A 83 -7.16 -13.16 9.91
CA SER A 83 -8.23 -13.09 8.91
C SER A 83 -9.00 -14.41 8.73
N GLY A 84 -8.47 -15.55 9.22
CA GLY A 84 -9.02 -16.87 8.96
C GLY A 84 -8.70 -17.43 7.57
N TYR A 85 -7.75 -16.82 6.84
CA TYR A 85 -7.32 -17.23 5.50
C TYR A 85 -5.89 -17.79 5.52
N GLU A 86 -5.62 -18.75 6.41
CA GLU A 86 -4.29 -19.34 6.60
C GLU A 86 -3.78 -20.09 5.35
N ASP A 87 -4.71 -20.63 4.53
CA ASP A 87 -4.38 -21.32 3.27
C ASP A 87 -4.11 -20.39 2.08
N TYR A 88 -4.24 -19.06 2.26
CA TYR A 88 -3.99 -18.08 1.22
C TYR A 88 -2.52 -17.66 1.20
N GLN A 89 -2.08 -17.16 0.06
CA GLN A 89 -0.74 -16.61 -0.10
C GLN A 89 -0.76 -15.10 -0.10
N LEU A 90 0.16 -14.47 0.64
CA LEU A 90 0.33 -13.03 0.71
C LEU A 90 1.31 -12.55 -0.36
N PHE A 91 0.89 -11.59 -1.18
CA PHE A 91 1.76 -10.87 -2.10
C PHE A 91 1.78 -9.38 -1.72
N LEU A 92 2.94 -8.90 -1.27
CA LEU A 92 3.15 -7.52 -0.83
C LEU A 92 3.52 -6.62 -2.01
N ILE A 93 2.92 -5.46 -2.05
CA ILE A 93 3.08 -4.43 -3.08
C ILE A 93 3.04 -3.03 -2.45
N ASN A 94 3.32 -1.98 -3.25
CA ASN A 94 3.48 -0.62 -2.70
C ASN A 94 2.18 0.20 -2.65
N SER A 95 1.17 -0.15 -3.45
CA SER A 95 -0.07 0.64 -3.54
C SER A 95 -1.30 -0.19 -3.86
N GLY A 96 -2.49 0.34 -3.54
CA GLY A 96 -3.76 -0.29 -3.91
C GLY A 96 -3.95 -0.42 -5.43
N ALA A 97 -3.41 0.50 -6.22
CA ALA A 97 -3.44 0.41 -7.69
C ALA A 97 -2.63 -0.79 -8.19
N GLU A 98 -1.43 -1.01 -7.65
CA GLU A 98 -0.61 -2.19 -7.94
C GLU A 98 -1.28 -3.49 -7.49
N ALA A 99 -1.98 -3.48 -6.33
CA ALA A 99 -2.76 -4.62 -5.87
C ALA A 99 -3.82 -5.03 -6.89
N ASN A 100 -4.62 -4.07 -7.32
CA ASN A 100 -5.65 -4.30 -8.32
C ASN A 100 -5.06 -4.79 -9.65
N GLU A 101 -3.98 -4.16 -10.12
CA GLU A 101 -3.32 -4.57 -11.37
C GLU A 101 -2.81 -6.01 -11.30
N ASN A 102 -2.14 -6.39 -10.21
CA ASN A 102 -1.63 -7.74 -10.05
C ASN A 102 -2.74 -8.77 -9.87
N ALA A 103 -3.81 -8.45 -9.14
CA ALA A 103 -4.98 -9.31 -9.01
C ALA A 103 -5.65 -9.56 -10.39
N LEU A 104 -5.82 -8.52 -11.19
CA LEU A 104 -6.37 -8.63 -12.54
C LEU A 104 -5.46 -9.45 -13.47
N LYS A 105 -4.15 -9.26 -13.40
CA LYS A 105 -3.17 -10.08 -14.14
C LYS A 105 -3.25 -11.54 -13.74
N LEU A 106 -3.27 -11.83 -12.44
CA LEU A 106 -3.36 -13.19 -11.93
C LEU A 106 -4.67 -13.88 -12.38
N ALA A 107 -5.79 -13.18 -12.28
CA ALA A 107 -7.08 -13.67 -12.78
C ALA A 107 -7.06 -13.96 -14.28
N SER A 108 -6.41 -13.09 -15.09
CA SER A 108 -6.28 -13.28 -16.53
C SER A 108 -5.41 -14.49 -16.90
N PHE A 109 -4.38 -14.77 -16.11
CA PHE A 109 -3.55 -15.97 -16.32
C PHE A 109 -4.32 -17.25 -16.01
N ASN A 110 -5.17 -17.23 -14.98
CA ASN A 110 -5.95 -18.40 -14.59
C ASN A 110 -7.04 -18.76 -15.61
N ASN A 111 -7.73 -17.78 -16.17
CA ASN A 111 -8.89 -17.99 -17.06
C ASN A 111 -8.66 -17.66 -18.53
N GLY A 112 -7.47 -17.24 -18.91
CA GLY A 112 -7.10 -16.87 -20.28
C GLY A 112 -7.81 -15.63 -20.85
N ARG A 113 -8.58 -14.90 -20.02
CA ARG A 113 -9.31 -13.69 -20.43
C ARG A 113 -8.39 -12.48 -20.35
N THR A 114 -8.40 -11.64 -21.38
CA THR A 114 -7.55 -10.44 -21.47
C THR A 114 -8.35 -9.14 -21.36
N ARG A 115 -9.68 -9.22 -21.23
CA ARG A 115 -10.55 -8.05 -21.09
C ARG A 115 -11.11 -7.97 -19.68
N VAL A 116 -10.97 -6.82 -19.07
CA VAL A 116 -11.57 -6.46 -17.78
C VAL A 116 -12.66 -5.43 -18.03
N LEU A 117 -13.85 -5.68 -17.50
CA LEU A 117 -14.94 -4.73 -17.50
C LEU A 117 -15.08 -4.16 -16.08
N GLY A 118 -15.03 -2.84 -15.94
CA GLY A 118 -15.27 -2.13 -14.69
C GLY A 118 -16.19 -0.95 -14.93
N GLU A 119 -17.07 -0.66 -14.01
CA GLU A 119 -17.87 0.57 -14.05
C GLU A 119 -16.94 1.77 -13.89
N GLY A 120 -16.93 2.67 -14.90
CA GLY A 120 -16.13 3.89 -14.89
C GLY A 120 -14.62 3.73 -15.16
N ILE A 121 -14.12 2.53 -15.46
CA ILE A 121 -12.72 2.30 -15.82
C ILE A 121 -12.60 2.12 -17.34
N PRO A 122 -11.71 2.86 -18.03
CA PRO A 122 -11.41 2.61 -19.44
C PRO A 122 -10.92 1.17 -19.65
N ARG A 123 -11.32 0.55 -20.74
CA ARG A 123 -10.91 -0.82 -21.09
C ARG A 123 -9.37 -0.93 -21.11
N GLN A 124 -8.79 -1.65 -20.18
CA GLN A 124 -7.37 -1.97 -20.20
C GLN A 124 -7.15 -3.29 -20.92
N ASN A 125 -6.32 -3.27 -21.95
CA ASN A 125 -5.86 -4.47 -22.64
C ASN A 125 -4.53 -4.90 -22.00
N PHE A 126 -4.52 -6.04 -21.32
CA PHE A 126 -3.26 -6.62 -20.83
C PHE A 126 -2.52 -7.34 -22.00
N PRO A 127 -1.20 -7.14 -22.14
CA PRO A 127 -0.44 -7.81 -23.17
C PRO A 127 -0.46 -9.33 -22.94
N ARG A 128 -0.76 -10.09 -24.00
CA ARG A 128 -0.63 -11.55 -23.97
C ARG A 128 0.86 -11.89 -23.78
N ARG A 129 1.19 -12.75 -22.80
CA ARG A 129 2.49 -13.42 -22.84
C ARG A 129 2.60 -14.17 -24.17
N ARG A 130 3.58 -13.82 -24.98
CA ARG A 130 3.96 -14.68 -26.10
C ARG A 130 4.45 -15.98 -25.49
N GLY A 131 3.70 -17.05 -25.64
CA GLY A 131 4.17 -18.37 -25.30
C GLY A 131 5.46 -18.63 -26.10
N ASN A 132 6.51 -19.04 -25.41
CA ASN A 132 7.67 -19.65 -26.10
C ASN A 132 7.14 -20.87 -26.86
N GLN A 133 6.91 -20.71 -28.15
CA GLN A 133 6.92 -21.86 -29.06
C GLN A 133 8.38 -22.28 -29.14
N GLN A 134 8.75 -23.24 -28.31
CA GLN A 134 9.93 -24.04 -28.56
C GLN A 134 9.54 -25.04 -29.68
N SER A 135 10.09 -24.79 -30.85
CA SER A 135 10.21 -25.77 -31.95
C SER A 135 11.19 -26.86 -31.59
#